data_17ecfecab9bcd4eda765b2df88b253cf
#
_entry.id   17ecfecab9bcd4eda765b2df88b253cf
#
_cell.length_a   1.000
_cell.length_b   1.000
_cell.length_c   1.000
_cell.angle_alpha   90.00
_cell.angle_beta   90.00
_cell.angle_gamma   90.00
#
_symmetry.space_group_name_H-M   'P 1'
#
loop_
_entity.id
_entity.type
_entity.pdbx_description
1 polymer ?
#
loop_
_entity_poly.entity_id
_entity_poly.type
_entity_poly.pdbx_seq_one_letter_code
_entity_poly.pdbx_strand_id
1 'polypeptide(L)'
;VDEHEYADNPRGNFEALWKIIDEHYCFFDYKQAEYGLDWNAVHDKYSKQISDGMTETQLFEVLGNMLAELRDGHVNMYSSWDIARNWSWHEDYPSNVSDTLLRRYLGTDYRITSGMKYRRLDDNTGYIQCPSFANGIGAGNLDDILFYLAPCNGLIIDLRDNTGGMLSSAEQLAARFTNEKRLVGYMQH
;
A
#
# COMPACT_ATOMS: atom_id res chain seq x y z
N VAL A 1 -0.28 21.08 -10.58
CA VAL A 1 0.13 22.36 -9.95
C VAL A 1 1.41 22.81 -10.63
N ASP A 2 1.43 24.03 -11.17
CA ASP A 2 2.62 24.59 -11.79
C ASP A 2 3.64 24.92 -10.68
N GLU A 3 4.89 24.46 -10.80
CA GLU A 3 5.96 24.68 -9.81
C GLU A 3 6.23 26.18 -9.53
N HIS A 4 5.77 27.07 -10.41
CA HIS A 4 5.93 28.53 -10.29
C HIS A 4 4.70 29.26 -9.72
N GLU A 5 3.61 28.56 -9.41
CA GLU A 5 2.37 29.17 -8.93
C GLU A 5 2.45 29.58 -7.45
N TYR A 6 3.27 28.90 -6.66
CA TYR A 6 3.38 29.09 -5.22
C TYR A 6 4.79 29.56 -4.83
N ALA A 7 4.86 30.48 -3.87
CA ALA A 7 6.14 30.94 -3.34
C ALA A 7 6.81 29.84 -2.51
N ASP A 8 8.14 29.72 -2.62
CA ASP A 8 8.92 28.81 -1.79
C ASP A 8 9.11 29.40 -0.37
N ASN A 9 8.04 29.32 0.40
CA ASN A 9 7.97 29.70 1.80
C ASN A 9 6.90 28.83 2.52
N PRO A 10 6.80 28.87 3.86
CA PRO A 10 5.86 28.02 4.57
C PRO A 10 4.40 28.13 4.10
N ARG A 11 3.94 29.35 3.81
CA ARG A 11 2.58 29.56 3.32
C ARG A 11 2.38 28.98 1.91
N GLY A 12 3.30 29.27 0.99
CA GLY A 12 3.22 28.74 -0.38
C GLY A 12 3.27 27.22 -0.42
N ASN A 13 4.15 26.59 0.36
CA ASN A 13 4.27 25.14 0.45
C ASN A 13 3.00 24.48 1.04
N PHE A 14 2.37 25.13 2.03
CA PHE A 14 1.09 24.67 2.58
C PHE A 14 -0.02 24.73 1.53
N GLU A 15 -0.19 25.87 0.84
CA GLU A 15 -1.24 26.04 -0.19
C GLU A 15 -1.03 25.07 -1.36
N ALA A 16 0.23 24.90 -1.80
CA ALA A 16 0.57 23.97 -2.86
C ALA A 16 0.20 22.52 -2.50
N LEU A 17 0.59 22.06 -1.30
CA LEU A 17 0.27 20.71 -0.86
C LEU A 17 -1.23 20.49 -0.70
N TRP A 18 -1.93 21.44 -0.07
CA TRP A 18 -3.39 21.37 0.07
C TRP A 18 -4.07 21.26 -1.29
N LYS A 19 -3.63 22.07 -2.26
CA LYS A 19 -4.20 22.11 -3.61
C LYS A 19 -3.91 20.83 -4.40
N ILE A 20 -2.69 20.26 -4.28
CA ILE A 20 -2.36 18.97 -4.89
C ILE A 20 -3.31 17.88 -4.41
N ILE A 21 -3.57 17.81 -3.12
CA ILE A 21 -4.51 16.84 -2.56
C ILE A 21 -5.94 17.13 -3.04
N ASP A 22 -6.38 18.38 -3.00
CA ASP A 22 -7.71 18.82 -3.46
C ASP A 22 -8.02 18.38 -4.90
N GLU A 23 -7.01 18.46 -5.79
CA GLU A 23 -7.18 18.15 -7.21
C GLU A 23 -7.01 16.66 -7.55
N HIS A 24 -6.25 15.91 -6.75
CA HIS A 24 -5.82 14.56 -7.13
C HIS A 24 -6.26 13.44 -6.20
N TYR A 25 -6.76 13.76 -5.00
CA TYR A 25 -7.20 12.72 -4.08
C TYR A 25 -8.60 12.21 -4.44
N CYS A 26 -8.70 10.94 -4.83
CA CYS A 26 -9.92 10.37 -5.42
C CYS A 26 -10.96 9.87 -4.40
N PHE A 27 -10.68 9.89 -3.09
CA PHE A 27 -11.56 9.29 -2.08
C PHE A 27 -12.29 10.30 -1.19
N PHE A 28 -12.37 11.58 -1.58
CA PHE A 28 -13.05 12.60 -0.75
C PHE A 28 -14.49 12.25 -0.42
N ASP A 29 -15.29 11.85 -1.41
CA ASP A 29 -16.69 11.48 -1.20
C ASP A 29 -16.82 10.30 -0.22
N TYR A 30 -15.92 9.32 -0.33
CA TYR A 30 -15.87 8.19 0.58
C TYR A 30 -15.53 8.63 2.01
N LYS A 31 -14.49 9.44 2.18
CA LYS A 31 -14.03 9.93 3.48
C LYS A 31 -15.06 10.87 4.13
N GLN A 32 -15.76 11.68 3.33
CA GLN A 32 -16.87 12.48 3.81
C GLN A 32 -18.02 11.60 4.35
N ALA A 33 -18.39 10.57 3.60
CA ALA A 33 -19.46 9.66 4.01
C ALA A 33 -19.08 8.81 5.24
N GLU A 34 -17.82 8.41 5.36
CA GLU A 34 -17.33 7.53 6.42
C GLU A 34 -17.20 8.24 7.78
N TYR A 35 -16.63 9.44 7.81
CA TYR A 35 -16.38 10.17 9.06
C TYR A 35 -16.49 11.70 8.95
N GLY A 36 -17.12 12.19 7.89
CA GLY A 36 -17.45 13.62 7.76
C GLY A 36 -16.26 14.51 7.38
N LEU A 37 -15.25 13.99 6.66
CA LEU A 37 -14.13 14.80 6.20
C LEU A 37 -14.61 15.95 5.31
N ASP A 38 -14.24 17.17 5.66
CA ASP A 38 -14.38 18.38 4.85
C ASP A 38 -12.97 18.96 4.61
N TRP A 39 -12.47 18.85 3.39
CA TRP A 39 -11.12 19.26 3.04
C TRP A 39 -10.91 20.77 3.11
N ASN A 40 -11.97 21.57 2.88
CA ASN A 40 -11.92 23.02 3.09
C ASN A 40 -11.83 23.37 4.58
N ALA A 41 -12.57 22.66 5.43
CA ALA A 41 -12.45 22.85 6.88
C ALA A 41 -11.07 22.44 7.40
N VAL A 42 -10.44 21.42 6.81
CA VAL A 42 -9.05 21.04 7.07
C VAL A 42 -8.09 22.18 6.69
N HIS A 43 -8.27 22.79 5.51
CA HIS A 43 -7.50 23.99 5.14
C HIS A 43 -7.60 25.09 6.19
N ASP A 44 -8.82 25.46 6.57
CA ASP A 44 -9.08 26.54 7.55
C ASP A 44 -8.46 26.24 8.93
N LYS A 45 -8.42 24.97 9.31
CA LYS A 45 -7.81 24.51 10.56
C LYS A 45 -6.31 24.68 10.54
N TYR A 46 -5.64 24.19 9.50
CA TYR A 46 -4.19 24.13 9.43
C TYR A 46 -3.54 25.41 8.92
N SER A 47 -4.22 26.19 8.08
CA SER A 47 -3.73 27.50 7.61
C SER A 47 -3.42 28.47 8.76
N LYS A 48 -4.15 28.37 9.88
CA LYS A 48 -3.94 29.18 11.09
C LYS A 48 -2.66 28.83 11.85
N GLN A 49 -2.08 27.66 11.57
CA GLN A 49 -0.85 27.17 12.19
C GLN A 49 0.41 27.56 11.38
N ILE A 50 0.22 28.08 10.17
CA ILE A 50 1.31 28.49 9.30
C ILE A 50 1.74 29.93 9.62
N SER A 51 3.04 30.12 9.82
CA SER A 51 3.68 31.43 10.00
C SER A 51 4.96 31.55 9.21
N ASP A 52 5.35 32.75 8.81
CA ASP A 52 6.55 33.01 7.99
C ASP A 52 7.86 32.68 8.72
N GLY A 53 7.83 32.66 10.04
CA GLY A 53 9.02 32.38 10.87
C GLY A 53 9.17 30.93 11.31
N MET A 54 8.30 30.02 10.84
CA MET A 54 8.40 28.62 11.21
C MET A 54 9.57 27.92 10.52
N THR A 55 10.17 26.94 11.24
CA THR A 55 11.23 26.11 10.69
C THR A 55 10.68 25.05 9.73
N GLU A 56 11.53 24.47 8.89
CA GLU A 56 11.17 23.35 8.03
C GLU A 56 10.58 22.16 8.81
N THR A 57 11.14 21.85 9.98
CA THR A 57 10.63 20.79 10.85
C THR A 57 9.22 21.09 11.36
N GLN A 58 8.97 22.34 11.79
CA GLN A 58 7.64 22.76 12.23
C GLN A 58 6.64 22.72 11.06
N LEU A 59 7.04 23.18 9.88
CA LEU A 59 6.21 23.08 8.67
C LEU A 59 5.89 21.62 8.33
N PHE A 60 6.90 20.74 8.33
CA PHE A 60 6.73 19.33 8.05
C PHE A 60 5.72 18.67 9.00
N GLU A 61 5.79 18.99 10.29
CA GLU A 61 4.84 18.48 11.29
C GLU A 61 3.41 18.95 11.01
N VAL A 62 3.20 20.24 10.70
CA VAL A 62 1.87 20.78 10.39
C VAL A 62 1.31 20.14 9.11
N LEU A 63 2.12 20.02 8.06
CA LEU A 63 1.72 19.38 6.80
C LEU A 63 1.40 17.89 6.99
N GLY A 64 2.22 17.18 7.76
CA GLY A 64 1.97 15.78 8.10
C GLY A 64 0.67 15.57 8.86
N ASN A 65 0.39 16.44 9.84
CA ASN A 65 -0.88 16.42 10.57
C ASN A 65 -2.09 16.74 9.70
N MET A 66 -1.94 17.66 8.73
CA MET A 66 -2.98 17.95 7.72
C MET A 66 -3.27 16.70 6.88
N LEU A 67 -2.26 16.03 6.37
CA LEU A 67 -2.42 14.80 5.58
C LEU A 67 -3.02 13.65 6.39
N ALA A 68 -2.73 13.57 7.68
CA ALA A 68 -3.28 12.56 8.58
C ALA A 68 -4.82 12.62 8.71
N GLU A 69 -5.43 13.78 8.45
CA GLU A 69 -6.89 13.92 8.42
C GLU A 69 -7.56 13.04 7.36
N LEU A 70 -6.82 12.67 6.30
CA LEU A 70 -7.30 11.76 5.27
C LEU A 70 -7.43 10.30 5.75
N ARG A 71 -6.76 9.94 6.85
CA ARG A 71 -6.73 8.57 7.40
C ARG A 71 -6.45 7.52 6.30
N ASP A 72 -5.44 7.79 5.48
CA ASP A 72 -5.09 6.96 4.33
C ASP A 72 -3.62 6.55 4.39
N GLY A 73 -3.37 5.25 4.46
CA GLY A 73 -2.01 4.70 4.52
C GLY A 73 -1.20 4.88 3.22
N HIS A 74 -1.84 5.26 2.12
CA HIS A 74 -1.18 5.54 0.85
C HIS A 74 -0.77 7.01 0.70
N VAL A 75 -1.28 7.92 1.53
CA VAL A 75 -0.87 9.31 1.54
C VAL A 75 0.31 9.47 2.49
N ASN A 76 1.50 9.66 1.93
CA ASN A 76 2.74 9.77 2.67
C ASN A 76 3.50 11.00 2.19
N MET A 77 4.18 11.68 3.13
CA MET A 77 5.08 12.79 2.84
C MET A 77 6.48 12.46 3.35
N TYR A 78 7.47 12.73 2.54
CA TYR A 78 8.88 12.41 2.80
C TYR A 78 9.72 13.68 2.81
N SER A 79 10.67 13.74 3.71
CA SER A 79 11.79 14.67 3.70
C SER A 79 13.11 13.90 3.76
N SER A 80 14.23 14.61 3.73
CA SER A 80 15.54 13.98 3.92
C SER A 80 15.79 13.48 5.35
N TRP A 81 14.96 13.88 6.32
CA TRP A 81 15.14 13.57 7.75
C TRP A 81 13.94 12.87 8.39
N ASP A 82 12.73 12.89 7.77
CA ASP A 82 11.53 12.35 8.39
C ASP A 82 10.50 11.87 7.36
N ILE A 83 9.52 11.09 7.83
CA ILE A 83 8.43 10.54 7.04
C ILE A 83 7.12 10.73 7.81
N ALA A 84 6.16 11.44 7.21
CA ALA A 84 4.80 11.52 7.72
C ALA A 84 3.94 10.43 7.06
N ARG A 85 3.35 9.55 7.87
CA ARG A 85 2.52 8.41 7.45
C ARG A 85 1.32 8.25 8.35
N ASN A 86 0.22 7.80 7.80
CA ASN A 86 -0.92 7.30 8.56
C ASN A 86 -0.96 5.77 8.54
N TRP A 87 -0.26 5.12 9.47
CA TRP A 87 -0.20 3.65 9.59
C TRP A 87 -1.12 3.09 10.66
N SER A 88 -1.78 3.94 11.46
CA SER A 88 -2.66 3.50 12.56
C SER A 88 -3.95 2.83 12.06
N TRP A 89 -4.31 2.97 10.81
CA TRP A 89 -5.52 2.37 10.24
C TRP A 89 -5.61 0.85 10.47
N HIS A 90 -4.47 0.16 10.51
CA HIS A 90 -4.45 -1.30 10.70
C HIS A 90 -4.54 -1.73 12.17
N GLU A 91 -4.45 -0.82 13.12
CA GLU A 91 -4.60 -1.12 14.55
C GLU A 91 -6.01 -1.61 14.88
N ASP A 92 -7.00 -1.15 14.12
CA ASP A 92 -8.40 -1.56 14.23
C ASP A 92 -8.68 -2.92 13.55
N TYR A 93 -7.71 -3.43 12.76
CA TYR A 93 -7.84 -4.66 11.98
C TYR A 93 -6.73 -5.64 12.37
N PRO A 94 -6.99 -6.56 13.30
CA PRO A 94 -5.99 -7.53 13.70
C PRO A 94 -5.57 -8.40 12.52
N SER A 95 -4.28 -8.75 12.46
CA SER A 95 -3.74 -9.63 11.44
C SER A 95 -4.54 -10.94 11.37
N ASN A 96 -4.90 -11.35 10.16
CA ASN A 96 -5.58 -12.61 9.88
C ASN A 96 -4.59 -13.78 9.66
N VAL A 97 -3.33 -13.59 9.96
CA VAL A 97 -2.27 -14.58 9.88
C VAL A 97 -1.56 -14.72 11.21
N SER A 98 -1.13 -15.93 11.53
CA SER A 98 -0.31 -16.24 12.71
C SER A 98 0.99 -16.87 12.27
N ASP A 99 2.11 -16.21 12.54
CA ASP A 99 3.44 -16.74 12.25
C ASP A 99 3.70 -18.09 12.94
N THR A 100 3.18 -18.25 14.14
CA THR A 100 3.31 -19.52 14.90
C THR A 100 2.58 -20.65 14.18
N LEU A 101 1.34 -20.41 13.73
CA LEU A 101 0.58 -21.40 12.97
C LEU A 101 1.21 -21.65 11.59
N LEU A 102 1.65 -20.59 10.94
CA LEU A 102 2.30 -20.70 9.65
C LEU A 102 3.57 -21.58 9.76
N ARG A 103 4.43 -21.34 10.74
CA ARG A 103 5.63 -22.16 10.98
C ARG A 103 5.29 -23.60 11.32
N ARG A 104 4.19 -23.82 12.05
CA ARG A 104 3.74 -25.17 12.40
C ARG A 104 3.35 -25.98 11.16
N TYR A 105 2.66 -25.39 10.19
CA TYR A 105 2.15 -26.07 9.00
C TYR A 105 3.11 -25.98 7.81
N LEU A 106 3.75 -24.85 7.59
CA LEU A 106 4.75 -24.68 6.52
C LEU A 106 6.08 -25.36 6.88
N GLY A 107 6.41 -25.45 8.18
CA GLY A 107 7.70 -25.97 8.63
C GLY A 107 8.85 -25.03 8.27
N THR A 108 10.05 -25.62 8.14
CA THR A 108 11.28 -24.89 7.75
C THR A 108 11.81 -25.35 6.39
N ASP A 109 11.28 -26.44 5.86
CA ASP A 109 11.65 -26.99 4.55
C ASP A 109 10.74 -26.44 3.45
N TYR A 110 10.94 -25.17 3.12
CA TYR A 110 10.26 -24.48 2.01
C TYR A 110 11.28 -23.80 1.11
N ARG A 111 10.88 -23.57 -0.13
CA ARG A 111 11.65 -22.79 -1.10
C ARG A 111 11.18 -21.35 -1.11
N ILE A 112 12.05 -20.43 -1.57
CA ILE A 112 11.75 -19.01 -1.68
C ILE A 112 12.12 -18.52 -3.08
N THR A 113 11.24 -17.77 -3.70
CA THR A 113 11.52 -16.98 -4.90
C THR A 113 10.74 -15.68 -4.86
N SER A 114 11.39 -14.55 -5.14
CA SER A 114 10.77 -13.21 -5.11
C SER A 114 9.93 -12.92 -3.85
N GLY A 115 10.37 -13.39 -2.67
CA GLY A 115 9.65 -13.23 -1.41
C GLY A 115 8.49 -14.20 -1.18
N MET A 116 8.09 -14.97 -2.19
CA MET A 116 7.10 -16.04 -2.04
C MET A 116 7.74 -17.28 -1.45
N LYS A 117 7.10 -17.86 -0.42
CA LYS A 117 7.50 -19.17 0.16
C LYS A 117 6.60 -20.24 -0.41
N TYR A 118 7.17 -21.38 -0.80
CA TYR A 118 6.38 -22.47 -1.37
C TYR A 118 6.94 -23.85 -1.03
N ARG A 119 6.04 -24.81 -0.88
CA ARG A 119 6.38 -26.24 -0.66
C ARG A 119 5.21 -27.14 -1.05
N ARG A 120 5.49 -28.45 -1.11
CA ARG A 120 4.46 -29.49 -1.12
C ARG A 120 4.14 -29.86 0.32
N LEU A 121 2.87 -29.86 0.67
CA LEU A 121 2.39 -30.36 1.95
C LEU A 121 2.30 -31.90 1.94
N ASP A 122 2.19 -32.50 3.13
CA ASP A 122 2.21 -33.95 3.29
C ASP A 122 1.04 -34.67 2.61
N ASP A 123 -0.08 -33.99 2.39
CA ASP A 123 -1.26 -34.45 1.67
C ASP A 123 -1.18 -34.25 0.13
N ASN A 124 0.01 -33.96 -0.37
CA ASN A 124 0.27 -33.65 -1.77
C ASN A 124 -0.47 -32.40 -2.29
N THR A 125 -0.74 -31.42 -1.42
CA THR A 125 -1.21 -30.10 -1.78
C THR A 125 -0.02 -29.14 -1.96
N GLY A 126 0.00 -28.39 -3.06
CA GLY A 126 0.93 -27.28 -3.26
C GLY A 126 0.53 -26.09 -2.41
N TYR A 127 1.48 -25.45 -1.74
CA TYR A 127 1.24 -24.26 -0.95
C TYR A 127 2.19 -23.13 -1.36
N ILE A 128 1.63 -21.95 -1.60
CA ILE A 128 2.37 -20.72 -1.90
C ILE A 128 1.92 -19.65 -0.92
N GLN A 129 2.83 -19.10 -0.14
CA GLN A 129 2.59 -17.87 0.62
C GLN A 129 3.15 -16.68 -0.16
N CYS A 130 2.31 -15.68 -0.45
CA CYS A 130 2.70 -14.43 -1.06
C CYS A 130 2.33 -13.26 -0.14
N PRO A 131 3.23 -12.84 0.76
CA PRO A 131 2.93 -11.83 1.79
C PRO A 131 2.98 -10.39 1.24
N SER A 132 3.50 -10.19 0.03
CA SER A 132 3.62 -8.86 -0.57
C SER A 132 3.83 -8.97 -2.08
N PHE A 133 3.40 -7.94 -2.80
CA PHE A 133 3.72 -7.70 -4.21
C PHE A 133 4.78 -6.61 -4.40
N ALA A 134 5.46 -6.17 -3.34
CA ALA A 134 6.52 -5.17 -3.43
C ALA A 134 7.76 -5.67 -4.18
N ASN A 135 8.02 -6.98 -4.16
CA ASN A 135 9.07 -7.57 -4.97
C ASN A 135 8.56 -7.85 -6.39
N GLY A 136 9.41 -7.63 -7.40
CA GLY A 136 9.08 -7.97 -8.77
C GLY A 136 8.87 -9.48 -8.93
N ILE A 137 7.70 -9.89 -9.40
CA ILE A 137 7.39 -11.28 -9.73
C ILE A 137 7.49 -11.43 -11.25
N GLY A 138 8.50 -12.14 -11.71
CA GLY A 138 8.69 -12.44 -13.12
C GLY A 138 8.16 -13.81 -13.51
N ALA A 139 8.08 -14.05 -14.82
CA ALA A 139 7.64 -15.34 -15.38
C ALA A 139 8.48 -16.50 -14.85
N GLY A 140 9.82 -16.35 -14.80
CA GLY A 140 10.73 -17.40 -14.31
C GLY A 140 10.47 -17.77 -12.85
N ASN A 141 10.15 -16.80 -11.97
CA ASN A 141 9.82 -17.11 -10.58
C ASN A 141 8.57 -18.00 -10.48
N LEU A 142 7.55 -17.70 -11.29
CA LEU A 142 6.31 -18.46 -11.31
C LEU A 142 6.47 -19.82 -12.00
N ASP A 143 7.29 -19.90 -13.04
CA ASP A 143 7.62 -21.17 -13.71
C ASP A 143 8.30 -22.13 -12.75
N ASP A 144 9.27 -21.67 -11.96
CA ASP A 144 9.97 -22.46 -10.94
C ASP A 144 8.98 -23.00 -9.89
N ILE A 145 8.09 -22.13 -9.38
CA ILE A 145 7.08 -22.54 -8.40
C ILE A 145 6.16 -23.61 -8.99
N LEU A 146 5.55 -23.31 -10.14
CA LEU A 146 4.54 -24.16 -10.74
C LEU A 146 5.13 -25.49 -11.22
N PHE A 147 6.35 -25.49 -11.75
CA PHE A 147 7.06 -26.71 -12.09
C PHE A 147 7.31 -27.60 -10.86
N TYR A 148 7.78 -27.00 -9.75
CA TYR A 148 7.98 -27.71 -8.50
C TYR A 148 6.68 -28.29 -7.92
N LEU A 149 5.57 -27.56 -8.04
CA LEU A 149 4.26 -27.94 -7.51
C LEU A 149 3.40 -28.75 -8.49
N ALA A 150 3.85 -28.95 -9.74
CA ALA A 150 3.09 -29.67 -10.77
C ALA A 150 2.60 -31.07 -10.37
N PRO A 151 3.32 -31.88 -9.56
CA PRO A 151 2.82 -33.18 -9.12
C PRO A 151 1.73 -33.12 -8.05
N CYS A 152 1.42 -31.93 -7.50
CA CYS A 152 0.40 -31.79 -6.46
C CYS A 152 -1.03 -31.93 -7.02
N ASN A 153 -1.95 -32.44 -6.21
CA ASN A 153 -3.35 -32.62 -6.59
C ASN A 153 -4.18 -31.32 -6.49
N GLY A 154 -3.69 -30.34 -5.74
CA GLY A 154 -4.33 -29.04 -5.54
C GLY A 154 -3.31 -27.98 -5.19
N LEU A 155 -3.75 -26.72 -5.20
CA LEU A 155 -2.90 -25.57 -4.91
C LEU A 155 -3.63 -24.60 -3.97
N ILE A 156 -2.93 -24.18 -2.92
CA ILE A 156 -3.33 -23.10 -2.03
C ILE A 156 -2.41 -21.92 -2.31
N ILE A 157 -3.00 -20.76 -2.61
CA ILE A 157 -2.30 -19.48 -2.69
C ILE A 157 -2.73 -18.65 -1.50
N ASP A 158 -1.84 -18.46 -0.55
CA ASP A 158 -2.10 -17.73 0.69
C ASP A 158 -1.69 -16.27 0.52
N LEU A 159 -2.69 -15.40 0.42
CA LEU A 159 -2.55 -13.95 0.32
C LEU A 159 -2.94 -13.25 1.63
N ARG A 160 -3.14 -13.99 2.72
CA ARG A 160 -3.48 -13.40 4.01
C ARG A 160 -2.35 -12.47 4.45
N ASP A 161 -2.74 -11.31 4.97
CA ASP A 161 -1.81 -10.25 5.40
C ASP A 161 -0.89 -9.73 4.28
N ASN A 162 -1.33 -9.86 3.02
CA ASN A 162 -0.60 -9.29 1.89
C ASN A 162 -0.69 -7.76 1.94
N THR A 163 0.46 -7.10 1.99
CA THR A 163 0.56 -5.65 2.12
C THR A 163 0.45 -4.89 0.80
N GLY A 164 0.12 -5.58 -0.29
CA GLY A 164 0.07 -4.98 -1.62
C GLY A 164 1.46 -4.80 -2.25
N GLY A 165 1.58 -3.83 -3.13
CA GLY A 165 2.81 -3.51 -3.88
C GLY A 165 2.54 -3.24 -5.35
N MET A 166 3.36 -3.78 -6.26
CA MET A 166 3.24 -3.57 -7.70
C MET A 166 2.05 -4.33 -8.30
N LEU A 167 1.15 -3.61 -8.98
CA LEU A 167 0.03 -4.21 -9.70
C LEU A 167 0.51 -5.25 -10.73
N SER A 168 1.60 -4.97 -11.43
CA SER A 168 2.21 -5.90 -12.41
C SER A 168 2.61 -7.24 -11.78
N SER A 169 3.07 -7.27 -10.53
CA SER A 169 3.37 -8.52 -9.82
C SER A 169 2.11 -9.33 -9.53
N ALA A 170 1.04 -8.68 -9.11
CA ALA A 170 -0.26 -9.32 -8.89
C ALA A 170 -0.85 -9.87 -10.21
N GLU A 171 -0.78 -9.09 -11.30
CA GLU A 171 -1.22 -9.50 -12.62
C GLU A 171 -0.44 -10.71 -13.15
N GLN A 172 0.88 -10.74 -12.97
CA GLN A 172 1.71 -11.88 -13.38
C GLN A 172 1.31 -13.16 -12.64
N LEU A 173 1.04 -13.08 -11.34
CA LEU A 173 0.55 -14.22 -10.57
C LEU A 173 -0.83 -14.66 -11.07
N ALA A 174 -1.79 -13.75 -11.19
CA ALA A 174 -3.16 -14.04 -11.62
C ALA A 174 -3.21 -14.63 -13.06
N ALA A 175 -2.35 -14.15 -13.96
CA ALA A 175 -2.29 -14.60 -15.34
C ALA A 175 -1.93 -16.09 -15.49
N ARG A 176 -1.35 -16.73 -14.46
CA ARG A 176 -1.05 -18.17 -14.46
C ARG A 176 -2.30 -19.05 -14.31
N PHE A 177 -3.43 -18.47 -13.92
CA PHE A 177 -4.68 -19.18 -13.62
C PHE A 177 -5.80 -18.82 -14.60
N THR A 178 -5.47 -18.18 -15.72
CA THR A 178 -6.41 -17.89 -16.81
C THR A 178 -5.76 -18.15 -18.15
N ASN A 179 -6.55 -18.60 -19.14
CA ASN A 179 -6.13 -18.83 -20.51
C ASN A 179 -6.65 -17.75 -21.47
N GLU A 180 -7.30 -16.72 -20.95
CA GLU A 180 -7.85 -15.63 -21.73
C GLU A 180 -7.64 -14.28 -21.04
N LYS A 181 -7.62 -13.21 -21.84
CA LYS A 181 -7.56 -11.85 -21.31
C LYS A 181 -8.90 -11.48 -20.71
N ARG A 182 -8.91 -11.12 -19.44
CA ARG A 182 -10.10 -10.70 -18.68
C ARG A 182 -9.92 -9.29 -18.11
N LEU A 183 -10.99 -8.51 -18.18
CA LEU A 183 -11.06 -7.24 -17.46
C LEU A 183 -11.29 -7.56 -15.97
N VAL A 184 -10.38 -7.11 -15.11
CA VAL A 184 -10.43 -7.36 -13.66
C VAL A 184 -10.78 -6.10 -12.86
N GLY A 185 -10.72 -4.92 -13.46
CA GLY A 185 -11.05 -3.66 -12.81
C GLY A 185 -10.71 -2.44 -13.64
N TYR A 186 -11.00 -1.28 -13.09
CA TYR A 186 -10.67 0.03 -13.62
C TYR A 186 -9.86 0.81 -12.58
N MET A 187 -8.92 1.64 -13.03
CA MET A 187 -8.34 2.70 -12.21
C MET A 187 -9.05 4.01 -12.53
N GLN A 188 -9.54 4.69 -11.50
CA GLN A 188 -10.13 6.02 -11.60
C GLN A 188 -9.15 7.03 -11.00
N HIS A 189 -8.93 8.12 -11.74
CA HIS A 189 -8.15 9.29 -11.32
C HIS A 189 -9.07 10.44 -10.99
#